data_b2b2a0710a4b9ab06ca9661866940512
#
_entry.id   b2b2a0710a4b9ab06ca9661866940512
#
_cell.length_a   1.000
_cell.length_b   1.000
_cell.length_c   1.000
_cell.angle_alpha   90.00
_cell.angle_beta   90.00
_cell.angle_gamma   90.00
#
_symmetry.space_group_name_H-M   'P 1'
#
loop_
_entity.id
_entity.type
_entity.pdbx_description
1 polymer ?
#
loop_
_entity_poly.entity_id
_entity_poly.type
_entity_poly.pdbx_seq_one_letter_code
_entity_poly.pdbx_strand_id
1 'polypeptide(L)'
;APTPPARMWGTGAAQQNETVFFRKIIRLNTKDLGPGAKQVQSAKFTMSCDNGFEAFINGKKVLAGGDWSAARTADVKKHLTVGRNIIAVRGWNDGSVAGLVGQLDIASNTSRHKLINTDASWRASRSKENGWESLGFDARNWTAPRVTGTLGDGPWGNVFAQAGKGSGSVPGVLNPEQLQLAKGFKAELLHIVPKGEQGSWVAMTEDHKGRLIASDQYGHLYRITPPKLGESASKIYIEKIDAPIGHAQGLLWAFDSLYVVVNGGGIAGHGSGLYRVIDTDGDDQLDKVETLKKLRGGGEHGPHDVILTPDGKNLFVIAGNHTLVPDLATRRNPSAFEEDLLLPRQPDARGHARNIRAPGGWICQVTPDGKKWDLISSGYRNPYGLALNNHGELFTYDADMEWDYGTPWYRPTRVNHVVSGSEYGWRTGTGTVSYTHLTLPTNREV
;
A
#
# COMPACT_ATOMS: atom_id res chain seq x y z
N ALA A 1 -35.93 17.14 -8.51
CA ALA A 1 -34.99 16.10 -8.07
C ALA A 1 -34.38 16.56 -6.73
N PRO A 2 -34.12 15.65 -5.78
CA PRO A 2 -33.44 16.01 -4.53
C PRO A 2 -32.07 16.56 -4.83
N THR A 3 -31.61 17.58 -4.05
CA THR A 3 -30.29 18.17 -4.20
C THR A 3 -29.23 17.09 -3.94
N PRO A 4 -28.23 16.92 -4.81
CA PRO A 4 -27.16 15.94 -4.60
C PRO A 4 -26.29 16.34 -3.40
N PRO A 5 -25.63 15.37 -2.74
CA PRO A 5 -24.66 15.66 -1.69
C PRO A 5 -23.53 16.57 -2.19
N ALA A 6 -23.14 17.55 -1.37
CA ALA A 6 -22.00 18.38 -1.65
C ALA A 6 -20.70 17.72 -1.19
N ARG A 7 -19.65 17.81 -2.00
CA ARG A 7 -18.28 17.52 -1.57
C ARG A 7 -17.77 18.71 -0.76
N MET A 8 -17.37 18.48 0.46
CA MET A 8 -16.93 19.51 1.39
C MET A 8 -15.60 19.17 2.05
N TRP A 9 -14.88 20.18 2.48
CA TRP A 9 -13.67 20.03 3.28
C TRP A 9 -13.53 21.24 4.20
N GLY A 10 -12.64 21.22 5.16
CA GLY A 10 -12.32 22.24 6.15
C GLY A 10 -12.83 23.67 5.88
N THR A 11 -12.26 24.66 6.54
CA THR A 11 -12.70 26.06 6.40
C THR A 11 -11.88 26.87 5.41
N GLY A 12 -10.92 26.23 4.72
CA GLY A 12 -10.01 26.87 3.75
C GLY A 12 -9.50 25.86 2.74
N ALA A 13 -8.35 26.15 2.11
CA ALA A 13 -7.67 25.21 1.24
C ALA A 13 -7.28 23.93 2.00
N ALA A 14 -7.35 22.80 1.32
CA ALA A 14 -6.85 21.54 1.86
C ALA A 14 -5.34 21.62 2.12
N GLN A 15 -4.90 21.01 3.20
CA GLN A 15 -3.49 20.93 3.58
C GLN A 15 -3.06 19.46 3.54
N GLN A 16 -1.79 19.24 3.26
CA GLN A 16 -1.21 17.92 3.33
C GLN A 16 -1.15 17.45 4.79
N ASN A 17 -1.40 16.16 5.04
CA ASN A 17 -1.37 15.53 6.36
C ASN A 17 -2.30 16.23 7.39
N GLU A 18 -3.48 16.65 6.96
CA GLU A 18 -4.45 17.28 7.86
C GLU A 18 -5.59 16.32 8.25
N THR A 19 -6.13 16.57 9.45
CA THR A 19 -7.37 15.95 9.92
C THR A 19 -8.42 17.04 10.15
N VAL A 20 -9.65 16.78 9.68
CA VAL A 20 -10.78 17.68 9.88
C VAL A 20 -11.93 16.90 10.53
N PHE A 21 -12.57 17.53 11.49
CA PHE A 21 -13.73 17.01 12.22
C PHE A 21 -14.98 17.72 11.74
N PHE A 22 -16.01 16.95 11.40
CA PHE A 22 -17.28 17.44 10.88
C PHE A 22 -18.42 17.00 11.77
N ARG A 23 -19.44 17.85 11.87
CA ARG A 23 -20.64 17.57 12.68
C ARG A 23 -21.91 18.07 12.02
N LYS A 24 -22.99 17.32 12.19
CA LYS A 24 -24.35 17.69 11.79
C LYS A 24 -25.34 17.18 12.83
N ILE A 25 -26.06 18.10 13.46
CA ILE A 25 -27.23 17.73 14.30
C ILE A 25 -28.44 17.60 13.38
N ILE A 26 -29.13 16.49 13.52
CA ILE A 26 -30.38 16.21 12.81
C ILE A 26 -31.50 15.95 13.82
N ARG A 27 -32.72 16.24 13.41
CA ARG A 27 -33.92 15.92 14.20
C ARG A 27 -34.83 15.03 13.38
N LEU A 28 -35.18 13.87 13.96
CA LEU A 28 -36.13 12.93 13.38
C LEU A 28 -37.46 13.04 14.13
N ASN A 29 -38.51 13.26 13.41
CA ASN A 29 -39.86 13.34 13.97
C ASN A 29 -40.80 12.29 13.32
N THR A 30 -42.00 12.18 13.84
CA THR A 30 -43.00 11.20 13.35
C THR A 30 -43.40 11.41 11.89
N LYS A 31 -43.27 12.66 11.34
CA LYS A 31 -43.51 12.91 9.90
C LYS A 31 -42.39 12.31 9.05
N ASP A 32 -41.18 12.28 9.55
CA ASP A 32 -40.02 11.70 8.85
C ASP A 32 -40.08 10.16 8.85
N LEU A 33 -40.64 9.55 9.89
CA LEU A 33 -40.64 8.10 10.09
C LEU A 33 -41.97 7.43 9.67
N GLY A 34 -43.01 8.22 9.45
CA GLY A 34 -44.34 7.80 9.09
C GLY A 34 -45.30 7.63 10.28
N PRO A 35 -46.61 7.52 10.02
CA PRO A 35 -47.64 7.47 11.06
C PRO A 35 -47.42 6.30 12.04
N GLY A 36 -47.48 6.61 13.34
CA GLY A 36 -47.33 5.61 14.40
C GLY A 36 -45.94 5.06 14.61
N ALA A 37 -44.93 5.49 13.85
CA ALA A 37 -43.56 4.99 13.98
C ALA A 37 -42.91 5.50 15.27
N LYS A 38 -42.51 4.56 16.14
CA LYS A 38 -41.81 4.83 17.39
C LYS A 38 -40.29 4.68 17.24
N GLN A 39 -39.83 4.15 16.12
CA GLN A 39 -38.41 3.87 15.83
C GLN A 39 -38.11 3.95 14.33
N VAL A 40 -36.82 4.10 13.99
CA VAL A 40 -36.34 4.12 12.60
C VAL A 40 -36.44 2.72 12.00
N GLN A 41 -37.10 2.60 10.85
CA GLN A 41 -37.31 1.32 10.18
C GLN A 41 -36.19 0.93 9.24
N SER A 42 -35.62 1.91 8.52
CA SER A 42 -34.50 1.72 7.63
C SER A 42 -33.64 2.99 7.60
N ALA A 43 -32.31 2.83 7.68
CA ALA A 43 -31.40 3.96 7.52
C ALA A 43 -30.07 3.49 6.93
N LYS A 44 -29.76 3.95 5.72
CA LYS A 44 -28.50 3.67 5.05
C LYS A 44 -27.62 4.90 5.05
N PHE A 45 -26.41 4.78 5.55
CA PHE A 45 -25.41 5.85 5.55
C PHE A 45 -24.30 5.52 4.55
N THR A 46 -24.19 6.33 3.52
CA THR A 46 -23.20 6.19 2.44
C THR A 46 -22.23 7.37 2.49
N MET A 47 -20.95 7.12 2.44
CA MET A 47 -19.92 8.16 2.52
C MET A 47 -18.62 7.77 1.82
N SER A 48 -17.92 8.78 1.28
CA SER A 48 -16.56 8.70 0.78
C SER A 48 -15.76 9.91 1.22
N CYS A 49 -14.45 9.74 1.38
CA CYS A 49 -13.51 10.79 1.79
C CYS A 49 -12.12 10.52 1.21
N ASP A 50 -11.46 11.56 0.82
CA ASP A 50 -10.06 11.52 0.39
C ASP A 50 -9.15 12.11 1.50
N ASN A 51 -8.25 11.32 2.14
CA ASN A 51 -7.91 9.90 1.87
C ASN A 51 -8.72 8.91 2.71
N GLY A 52 -9.35 9.34 3.78
CA GLY A 52 -10.12 8.43 4.61
C GLY A 52 -10.97 9.09 5.67
N PHE A 53 -11.83 8.29 6.32
CA PHE A 53 -12.75 8.80 7.33
C PHE A 53 -13.17 7.75 8.36
N GLU A 54 -13.63 8.24 9.50
CA GLU A 54 -14.41 7.53 10.50
C GLU A 54 -15.69 8.31 10.78
N ALA A 55 -16.85 7.65 10.69
CA ALA A 55 -18.14 8.26 10.94
C ALA A 55 -18.82 7.67 12.17
N PHE A 56 -19.47 8.55 12.94
CA PHE A 56 -20.12 8.25 14.20
C PHE A 56 -21.56 8.73 14.17
N ILE A 57 -22.45 7.97 14.79
CA ILE A 57 -23.82 8.41 15.10
C ILE A 57 -24.01 8.28 16.60
N ASN A 58 -24.41 9.39 17.25
CA ASN A 58 -24.64 9.48 18.67
C ASN A 58 -23.44 8.91 19.50
N GLY A 59 -22.20 9.21 19.09
CA GLY A 59 -20.96 8.78 19.74
C GLY A 59 -20.53 7.34 19.45
N LYS A 60 -21.30 6.58 18.64
CA LYS A 60 -20.92 5.22 18.22
C LYS A 60 -20.36 5.23 16.82
N LYS A 61 -19.17 4.65 16.61
CA LYS A 61 -18.56 4.45 15.30
C LYS A 61 -19.45 3.51 14.48
N VAL A 62 -19.85 3.93 13.29
CA VAL A 62 -20.80 3.20 12.43
C VAL A 62 -20.25 2.89 11.05
N LEU A 63 -19.26 3.67 10.57
CA LEU A 63 -18.73 3.53 9.23
C LEU A 63 -17.30 4.06 9.20
N ALA A 64 -16.46 3.47 8.37
CA ALA A 64 -15.11 3.96 8.09
C ALA A 64 -14.71 3.61 6.65
N GLY A 65 -13.78 4.36 6.06
CA GLY A 65 -13.24 4.10 4.74
C GLY A 65 -11.92 4.82 4.53
N GLY A 66 -11.10 4.28 3.62
CA GLY A 66 -9.78 4.82 3.26
C GLY A 66 -9.57 4.91 1.74
N ASP A 67 -10.67 4.88 0.97
CA ASP A 67 -10.62 4.98 -0.49
C ASP A 67 -11.68 6.00 -0.95
N TRP A 68 -11.22 7.07 -1.56
CA TRP A 68 -12.09 8.13 -2.04
C TRP A 68 -12.93 7.73 -3.27
N SER A 69 -12.43 6.79 -4.08
CA SER A 69 -13.06 6.38 -5.34
C SER A 69 -14.29 5.50 -5.14
N ALA A 70 -14.46 4.91 -3.95
CA ALA A 70 -15.52 3.99 -3.63
C ALA A 70 -16.20 4.30 -2.29
N ALA A 71 -17.43 4.81 -2.32
CA ALA A 71 -18.18 5.10 -1.13
C ALA A 71 -18.53 3.85 -0.32
N ARG A 72 -18.47 3.98 1.00
CA ARG A 72 -18.91 2.96 1.95
C ARG A 72 -20.35 3.17 2.34
N THR A 73 -21.06 2.06 2.59
CA THR A 73 -22.45 2.08 3.06
C THR A 73 -22.62 1.17 4.27
N ALA A 74 -23.36 1.64 5.27
CA ALA A 74 -23.78 0.84 6.43
C ALA A 74 -25.26 1.03 6.75
N ASP A 75 -25.91 -0.02 7.26
CA ASP A 75 -27.20 0.10 7.93
C ASP A 75 -26.99 0.65 9.34
N VAL A 76 -27.52 1.85 9.58
CA VAL A 76 -27.30 2.58 10.82
C VAL A 76 -28.58 2.76 11.63
N LYS A 77 -29.68 2.10 11.27
CA LYS A 77 -31.00 2.27 11.92
C LYS A 77 -30.96 2.11 13.43
N LYS A 78 -30.18 1.15 13.95
CA LYS A 78 -30.07 0.87 15.39
C LYS A 78 -29.36 1.96 16.19
N HIS A 79 -28.68 2.89 15.51
CA HIS A 79 -27.94 3.99 16.14
C HIS A 79 -28.71 5.32 16.11
N LEU A 80 -29.88 5.36 15.44
CA LEU A 80 -30.73 6.54 15.34
C LEU A 80 -31.92 6.44 16.27
N THR A 81 -32.30 7.57 16.85
CA THR A 81 -33.46 7.70 17.75
C THR A 81 -34.43 8.75 17.25
N VAL A 82 -35.69 8.66 17.65
CA VAL A 82 -36.64 9.76 17.47
C VAL A 82 -36.17 10.96 18.27
N GLY A 83 -36.20 12.15 17.71
CA GLY A 83 -35.67 13.35 18.33
C GLY A 83 -34.31 13.76 17.75
N ARG A 84 -33.43 14.31 18.60
CA ARG A 84 -32.10 14.80 18.19
C ARG A 84 -31.12 13.66 18.04
N ASN A 85 -30.38 13.70 16.95
CA ASN A 85 -29.24 12.83 16.70
C ASN A 85 -28.06 13.67 16.22
N ILE A 86 -26.85 13.17 16.39
CA ILE A 86 -25.62 13.76 15.88
C ILE A 86 -24.98 12.79 14.86
N ILE A 87 -24.61 13.32 13.71
CA ILE A 87 -23.69 12.69 12.78
C ILE A 87 -22.36 13.41 12.96
N ALA A 88 -21.29 12.68 13.25
CA ALA A 88 -19.96 13.20 13.43
C ALA A 88 -18.99 12.43 12.53
N VAL A 89 -18.03 13.10 11.89
CA VAL A 89 -17.08 12.47 10.97
C VAL A 89 -15.70 13.05 11.22
N ARG A 90 -14.72 12.19 11.38
CA ARG A 90 -13.30 12.51 11.29
C ARG A 90 -12.84 12.15 9.88
N GLY A 91 -12.39 13.13 9.09
CA GLY A 91 -11.74 12.92 7.80
C GLY A 91 -10.26 13.27 7.87
N TRP A 92 -9.43 12.56 7.12
CA TRP A 92 -8.00 12.90 6.98
C TRP A 92 -7.59 12.93 5.52
N ASN A 93 -6.60 13.77 5.24
CA ASN A 93 -6.02 14.00 3.92
C ASN A 93 -4.50 13.88 4.02
N ASP A 94 -3.93 12.96 3.26
CA ASP A 94 -2.47 12.73 3.18
C ASP A 94 -1.84 13.48 1.99
N GLY A 95 -2.67 14.03 1.09
CA GLY A 95 -2.24 14.57 -0.20
C GLY A 95 -2.79 15.92 -0.57
N SER A 96 -2.78 16.23 -1.88
CA SER A 96 -3.04 17.56 -2.44
C SER A 96 -4.51 17.96 -2.55
N VAL A 97 -5.40 16.99 -2.77
CA VAL A 97 -6.85 17.22 -2.94
C VAL A 97 -7.59 16.51 -1.82
N ALA A 98 -8.50 17.22 -1.17
CA ALA A 98 -9.28 16.67 -0.09
C ALA A 98 -10.78 16.88 -0.32
N GLY A 99 -11.57 15.97 0.23
CA GLY A 99 -13.01 16.09 0.18
C GLY A 99 -13.72 15.00 0.96
N LEU A 100 -14.90 15.36 1.45
CA LEU A 100 -15.84 14.47 2.12
C LEU A 100 -17.19 14.62 1.43
N VAL A 101 -17.80 13.51 1.02
CA VAL A 101 -19.18 13.48 0.47
C VAL A 101 -19.94 12.36 1.13
N GLY A 102 -21.17 12.62 1.58
CA GLY A 102 -21.98 11.62 2.29
C GLY A 102 -23.47 11.89 2.24
N GLN A 103 -24.24 10.83 2.40
CA GLN A 103 -25.69 10.85 2.45
C GLN A 103 -26.20 9.81 3.45
N LEU A 104 -27.08 10.23 4.35
CA LEU A 104 -27.87 9.35 5.18
C LEU A 104 -29.30 9.33 4.61
N ASP A 105 -29.73 8.17 4.13
CA ASP A 105 -31.07 7.92 3.61
C ASP A 105 -31.89 7.18 4.67
N ILE A 106 -32.94 7.80 5.16
CA ILE A 106 -33.87 7.26 6.15
C ILE A 106 -35.21 7.04 5.48
N ALA A 107 -35.60 5.77 5.34
CA ALA A 107 -36.91 5.43 4.81
C ALA A 107 -37.98 5.34 5.91
N SER A 108 -39.10 5.94 5.66
CA SER A 108 -40.29 5.84 6.51
C SER A 108 -41.05 4.53 6.28
N ASN A 109 -41.98 4.20 7.17
CA ASN A 109 -42.91 3.06 7.00
C ASN A 109 -43.92 3.24 5.85
N THR A 110 -43.94 4.41 5.21
CA THR A 110 -44.76 4.73 4.02
C THR A 110 -43.89 4.90 2.77
N SER A 111 -42.69 4.35 2.76
CA SER A 111 -41.75 4.43 1.64
C SER A 111 -41.30 5.86 1.24
N ARG A 112 -41.50 6.84 2.13
CA ARG A 112 -40.93 8.18 1.94
C ARG A 112 -39.50 8.17 2.45
N HIS A 113 -38.62 8.92 1.76
CA HIS A 113 -37.22 9.04 2.08
C HIS A 113 -36.90 10.43 2.63
N LYS A 114 -36.19 10.48 3.76
CA LYS A 114 -35.54 11.69 4.26
C LYS A 114 -34.05 11.58 4.02
N LEU A 115 -33.52 12.42 3.13
CA LEU A 115 -32.11 12.46 2.79
C LEU A 115 -31.42 13.55 3.62
N ILE A 116 -30.33 13.17 4.27
CA ILE A 116 -29.43 14.08 4.98
C ILE A 116 -28.07 14.02 4.25
N ASN A 117 -27.78 15.09 3.53
CA ASN A 117 -26.57 15.18 2.71
C ASN A 117 -25.47 15.97 3.42
N THR A 118 -24.25 15.75 3.00
CA THR A 118 -23.16 16.71 3.24
C THR A 118 -23.46 18.00 2.50
N ASP A 119 -23.32 19.13 3.19
CA ASP A 119 -23.57 20.47 2.69
C ASP A 119 -22.93 21.53 3.60
N ALA A 120 -23.05 22.81 3.24
CA ALA A 120 -22.52 23.92 4.02
C ALA A 120 -23.17 24.12 5.40
N SER A 121 -24.27 23.41 5.70
CA SER A 121 -24.94 23.47 7.02
C SER A 121 -24.28 22.59 8.09
N TRP A 122 -23.29 21.77 7.69
CA TRP A 122 -22.44 21.08 8.64
C TRP A 122 -21.53 22.08 9.38
N ARG A 123 -20.89 21.62 10.44
CA ARG A 123 -19.88 22.35 11.17
C ARG A 123 -18.56 21.60 11.06
N ALA A 124 -17.46 22.32 10.93
CA ALA A 124 -16.11 21.76 10.77
C ALA A 124 -15.10 22.43 11.70
N SER A 125 -14.12 21.66 12.15
CA SER A 125 -12.97 22.10 12.93
C SER A 125 -11.73 21.29 12.54
N ARG A 126 -10.56 21.92 12.59
CA ARG A 126 -9.25 21.25 12.49
C ARG A 126 -8.72 20.77 13.85
N SER A 127 -9.33 21.23 14.92
CA SER A 127 -8.94 20.84 16.28
C SER A 127 -9.79 19.72 16.79
N LYS A 128 -9.14 18.67 17.32
CA LYS A 128 -9.83 17.59 18.03
C LYS A 128 -10.18 18.08 19.43
N GLU A 129 -11.45 18.01 19.79
CA GLU A 129 -11.94 18.31 21.11
C GLU A 129 -12.60 17.09 21.74
N ASN A 130 -12.47 16.90 23.06
CA ASN A 130 -13.02 15.72 23.73
C ASN A 130 -14.55 15.70 23.64
N GLY A 131 -15.11 14.54 23.31
CA GLY A 131 -16.55 14.33 23.18
C GLY A 131 -17.18 14.96 21.95
N TRP A 132 -16.37 15.38 20.98
CA TRP A 132 -16.83 16.01 19.72
C TRP A 132 -17.84 15.15 18.95
N GLU A 133 -17.81 13.83 19.09
CA GLU A 133 -18.73 12.89 18.46
C GLU A 133 -20.06 12.72 19.22
N SER A 134 -20.21 13.35 20.37
CA SER A 134 -21.39 13.22 21.24
C SER A 134 -22.42 14.33 21.02
N LEU A 135 -23.66 14.04 21.35
CA LEU A 135 -24.79 14.99 21.18
C LEU A 135 -24.68 16.20 22.12
N GLY A 136 -24.05 16.03 23.29
CA GLY A 136 -23.88 17.08 24.29
C GLY A 136 -22.76 18.07 24.02
N PHE A 137 -21.90 17.81 23.05
CA PHE A 137 -20.78 18.68 22.71
C PHE A 137 -21.24 20.02 22.11
N ASP A 138 -20.66 21.12 22.56
CA ASP A 138 -20.94 22.47 22.04
C ASP A 138 -20.02 22.82 20.87
N ALA A 139 -20.53 22.83 19.66
CA ALA A 139 -19.82 23.16 18.43
C ALA A 139 -20.10 24.59 17.92
N ARG A 140 -20.52 25.53 18.80
CA ARG A 140 -20.84 26.90 18.37
C ARG A 140 -19.66 27.61 17.72
N ASN A 141 -18.43 27.31 18.15
CA ASN A 141 -17.20 27.87 17.61
C ASN A 141 -16.73 27.18 16.31
N TRP A 142 -17.35 26.08 15.91
CA TRP A 142 -17.04 25.43 14.65
C TRP A 142 -17.71 26.18 13.50
N THR A 143 -17.02 26.26 12.37
CA THR A 143 -17.46 27.02 11.21
C THR A 143 -18.07 26.10 10.14
N ALA A 144 -18.70 26.69 9.13
CA ALA A 144 -19.19 25.93 7.98
C ALA A 144 -18.00 25.38 7.18
N PRO A 145 -18.06 24.14 6.69
CA PRO A 145 -17.06 23.62 5.78
C PRO A 145 -17.15 24.33 4.42
N ARG A 146 -16.02 24.36 3.72
CA ARG A 146 -15.97 24.84 2.34
C ARG A 146 -16.55 23.74 1.42
N VAL A 147 -17.54 24.09 0.62
CA VAL A 147 -18.03 23.25 -0.47
C VAL A 147 -17.07 23.34 -1.65
N THR A 148 -16.57 22.19 -2.14
CA THR A 148 -15.60 22.09 -3.22
C THR A 148 -16.16 21.48 -4.50
N GLY A 149 -17.42 21.04 -4.50
CA GLY A 149 -18.14 20.47 -5.62
C GLY A 149 -19.37 19.71 -5.16
N THR A 150 -19.99 18.96 -6.04
CA THR A 150 -21.11 18.07 -5.74
C THR A 150 -20.81 16.62 -6.15
N LEU A 151 -21.61 15.69 -5.67
CA LEU A 151 -21.54 14.30 -6.11
C LEU A 151 -21.81 14.25 -7.64
N GLY A 152 -20.89 13.66 -8.37
CA GLY A 152 -20.92 13.61 -9.84
C GLY A 152 -19.91 14.55 -10.50
N ASP A 153 -19.42 15.59 -9.80
CA ASP A 153 -18.40 16.49 -10.34
C ASP A 153 -17.00 15.82 -10.36
N GLY A 154 -16.21 16.14 -11.40
CA GLY A 154 -14.82 15.68 -11.47
C GLY A 154 -13.93 16.23 -10.33
N PRO A 155 -12.84 15.53 -10.03
CA PRO A 155 -12.37 14.26 -10.59
C PRO A 155 -13.04 13.01 -10.00
N TRP A 156 -13.88 13.15 -8.95
CA TRP A 156 -14.46 12.02 -8.21
C TRP A 156 -15.63 11.33 -8.94
N GLY A 157 -16.37 12.07 -9.77
CA GLY A 157 -17.56 11.52 -10.41
C GLY A 157 -18.63 11.07 -9.41
N ASN A 158 -19.49 10.15 -9.81
CA ASN A 158 -20.52 9.59 -8.94
C ASN A 158 -20.00 8.38 -8.15
N VAL A 159 -19.24 8.62 -7.10
CA VAL A 159 -18.69 7.57 -6.21
C VAL A 159 -19.78 6.73 -5.52
N PHE A 160 -21.04 7.21 -5.46
CA PHE A 160 -22.15 6.45 -4.90
C PHE A 160 -22.75 5.44 -5.88
N ALA A 161 -22.51 5.57 -7.18
CA ALA A 161 -23.00 4.60 -8.16
C ALA A 161 -22.45 3.19 -7.95
N GLN A 162 -21.33 3.09 -7.25
CA GLN A 162 -20.72 1.81 -6.84
C GLN A 162 -21.10 1.40 -5.41
N ALA A 163 -21.70 2.30 -4.63
CA ALA A 163 -22.15 2.03 -3.28
C ALA A 163 -23.45 1.20 -3.30
N GLY A 164 -23.35 -0.09 -3.22
CA GLY A 164 -24.51 -0.98 -3.15
C GLY A 164 -24.48 -2.18 -4.09
N LYS A 165 -23.45 -2.33 -4.89
CA LYS A 165 -23.21 -3.57 -5.61
C LYS A 165 -22.37 -4.51 -4.74
N GLY A 166 -23.03 -5.20 -3.84
CA GLY A 166 -22.42 -6.28 -3.06
C GLY A 166 -22.42 -6.02 -1.55
N SER A 167 -23.18 -6.81 -0.85
CA SER A 167 -23.07 -7.03 0.59
C SER A 167 -21.68 -7.56 0.88
N GLY A 168 -20.85 -6.77 1.58
CA GLY A 168 -19.61 -7.25 2.15
C GLY A 168 -18.29 -6.97 1.40
N SER A 169 -18.28 -6.26 0.25
CA SER A 169 -17.02 -5.95 -0.42
C SER A 169 -16.36 -4.68 0.16
N VAL A 170 -15.16 -4.82 0.63
CA VAL A 170 -14.25 -3.70 0.93
C VAL A 170 -13.80 -3.12 -0.41
N PRO A 171 -13.96 -1.80 -0.70
CA PRO A 171 -13.48 -1.22 -1.95
C PRO A 171 -11.98 -1.46 -2.13
N GLY A 172 -11.59 -1.81 -3.35
CA GLY A 172 -10.22 -2.24 -3.66
C GLY A 172 -9.93 -3.72 -3.37
N VAL A 173 -10.85 -4.44 -2.72
CA VAL A 173 -10.76 -5.90 -2.56
C VAL A 173 -11.67 -6.56 -3.58
N LEU A 174 -11.07 -7.30 -4.49
CA LEU A 174 -11.84 -8.13 -5.42
C LEU A 174 -12.62 -9.19 -4.63
N ASN A 175 -13.92 -9.30 -4.90
CA ASN A 175 -14.67 -10.46 -4.44
C ASN A 175 -14.06 -11.71 -5.11
N PRO A 176 -13.71 -12.77 -4.36
CA PRO A 176 -13.23 -14.03 -4.93
C PRO A 176 -14.05 -14.55 -6.11
N GLU A 177 -15.37 -14.36 -6.09
CA GLU A 177 -16.29 -14.75 -7.16
C GLU A 177 -16.11 -13.97 -8.47
N GLN A 178 -15.41 -12.83 -8.44
CA GLN A 178 -15.11 -12.01 -9.63
C GLN A 178 -13.81 -12.43 -10.32
N LEU A 179 -13.03 -13.32 -9.69
CA LEU A 179 -11.79 -13.81 -10.26
C LEU A 179 -12.05 -14.89 -11.31
N GLN A 180 -11.42 -14.75 -12.47
CA GLN A 180 -11.38 -15.81 -13.47
C GLN A 180 -10.28 -16.82 -13.10
N LEU A 181 -10.69 -17.96 -12.58
CA LEU A 181 -9.77 -18.98 -12.11
C LEU A 181 -9.64 -20.13 -13.11
N ALA A 182 -8.45 -20.70 -13.19
CA ALA A 182 -8.23 -21.93 -13.91
C ALA A 182 -9.04 -23.08 -13.27
N LYS A 183 -9.39 -24.09 -14.08
CA LYS A 183 -10.12 -25.28 -13.60
C LYS A 183 -9.36 -25.95 -12.44
N GLY A 184 -10.06 -26.22 -11.35
CA GLY A 184 -9.50 -26.86 -10.16
C GLY A 184 -8.98 -25.88 -9.10
N PHE A 185 -9.02 -24.56 -9.36
CA PHE A 185 -8.68 -23.55 -8.36
C PHE A 185 -9.93 -22.92 -7.77
N LYS A 186 -9.84 -22.53 -6.49
CA LYS A 186 -10.83 -21.76 -5.76
C LYS A 186 -10.14 -20.60 -5.07
N ALA A 187 -10.72 -19.42 -5.11
CA ALA A 187 -10.25 -18.26 -4.34
C ALA A 187 -11.11 -18.06 -3.10
N GLU A 188 -10.49 -17.76 -1.98
CA GLU A 188 -11.15 -17.41 -0.73
C GLU A 188 -10.50 -16.16 -0.16
N LEU A 189 -11.30 -15.20 0.29
CA LEU A 189 -10.81 -14.01 0.97
C LEU A 189 -10.54 -14.37 2.44
N LEU A 190 -9.28 -14.43 2.83
CA LEU A 190 -8.87 -14.77 4.18
C LEU A 190 -8.77 -13.53 5.09
N HIS A 191 -8.20 -12.44 4.58
CA HIS A 191 -7.94 -11.24 5.36
C HIS A 191 -7.93 -10.00 4.48
N ILE A 192 -8.36 -8.89 5.04
CA ILE A 192 -8.22 -7.56 4.46
C ILE A 192 -7.31 -6.77 5.38
N VAL A 193 -6.12 -6.42 4.90
CA VAL A 193 -5.13 -5.69 5.68
C VAL A 193 -5.70 -4.33 6.12
N PRO A 194 -5.90 -4.09 7.43
CA PRO A 194 -6.34 -2.79 7.92
C PRO A 194 -5.18 -1.79 7.83
N LYS A 195 -5.16 -0.99 6.79
CA LYS A 195 -4.05 -0.09 6.44
C LYS A 195 -3.60 0.81 7.60
N GLY A 196 -4.53 1.28 8.44
CA GLY A 196 -4.21 2.12 9.59
C GLY A 196 -3.53 1.41 10.75
N GLU A 197 -3.55 0.07 10.79
CA GLU A 197 -2.99 -0.75 11.88
C GLU A 197 -1.85 -1.65 11.41
N GLN A 198 -1.94 -2.18 10.20
CA GLN A 198 -1.01 -3.16 9.64
C GLN A 198 -0.30 -2.65 8.37
N GLY A 199 -0.57 -1.42 7.94
CA GLY A 199 0.07 -0.75 6.82
C GLY A 199 -0.23 -1.35 5.46
N SER A 200 0.77 -1.43 4.61
CA SER A 200 0.72 -2.00 3.26
C SER A 200 1.70 -3.17 3.15
N TRP A 201 1.19 -4.37 3.02
CA TRP A 201 2.03 -5.56 2.88
C TRP A 201 2.62 -5.65 1.47
N VAL A 202 3.94 -5.73 1.38
CA VAL A 202 4.70 -5.65 0.13
C VAL A 202 5.58 -6.87 -0.14
N ALA A 203 5.89 -7.67 0.88
CA ALA A 203 6.63 -8.91 0.72
C ALA A 203 6.04 -10.00 1.63
N MET A 204 6.20 -11.26 1.22
CA MET A 204 5.70 -12.40 1.98
C MET A 204 6.60 -13.63 1.75
N THR A 205 6.77 -14.41 2.80
CA THR A 205 7.42 -15.72 2.75
C THR A 205 6.67 -16.73 3.62
N GLU A 206 6.92 -18.02 3.41
CA GLU A 206 6.40 -19.10 4.25
C GLU A 206 7.49 -19.53 5.24
N ASP A 207 7.13 -19.79 6.50
CA ASP A 207 8.04 -20.32 7.51
C ASP A 207 8.01 -21.87 7.53
N HIS A 208 8.90 -22.46 8.33
CA HIS A 208 9.04 -23.93 8.45
C HIS A 208 7.81 -24.65 9.02
N LYS A 209 6.80 -23.91 9.52
CA LYS A 209 5.54 -24.46 10.05
C LYS A 209 4.36 -24.24 9.09
N GLY A 210 4.61 -23.74 7.88
CA GLY A 210 3.56 -23.45 6.90
C GLY A 210 2.74 -22.19 7.22
N ARG A 211 3.28 -21.30 8.06
CA ARG A 211 2.69 -19.97 8.32
C ARG A 211 3.33 -18.95 7.40
N LEU A 212 2.60 -17.90 7.07
CA LEU A 212 3.13 -16.83 6.26
C LEU A 212 3.70 -15.73 7.14
N ILE A 213 4.77 -15.09 6.67
CA ILE A 213 5.32 -13.88 7.25
C ILE A 213 5.21 -12.78 6.20
N ALA A 214 4.49 -11.70 6.52
CA ALA A 214 4.32 -10.56 5.65
C ALA A 214 4.97 -9.31 6.24
N SER A 215 5.42 -8.39 5.39
CA SER A 215 6.00 -7.12 5.82
C SER A 215 5.14 -5.93 5.41
N ASP A 216 4.92 -4.99 6.33
CA ASP A 216 4.47 -3.66 6.01
C ASP A 216 5.63 -2.84 5.42
N GLN A 217 5.37 -2.14 4.33
CA GLN A 217 6.35 -1.32 3.60
C GLN A 217 7.11 -0.32 4.49
N TYR A 218 6.42 0.26 5.48
CA TYR A 218 6.98 1.28 6.37
C TYR A 218 6.83 0.92 7.86
N GLY A 219 6.46 -0.31 8.16
CA GLY A 219 6.16 -0.76 9.50
C GLY A 219 6.81 -2.09 9.84
N HIS A 220 6.07 -2.91 10.55
CA HIS A 220 6.53 -4.15 11.15
C HIS A 220 6.32 -5.38 10.28
N LEU A 221 6.72 -6.52 10.81
CA LEU A 221 6.44 -7.84 10.25
C LEU A 221 5.22 -8.46 10.95
N TYR A 222 4.48 -9.25 10.22
CA TYR A 222 3.29 -9.96 10.72
C TYR A 222 3.39 -11.44 10.39
N ARG A 223 3.09 -12.30 11.35
CA ARG A 223 2.96 -13.74 11.15
C ARG A 223 1.49 -14.10 10.97
N ILE A 224 1.18 -14.88 9.97
CA ILE A 224 -0.16 -15.24 9.57
C ILE A 224 -0.29 -16.75 9.62
N THR A 225 -1.17 -17.25 10.48
CA THR A 225 -1.54 -18.67 10.50
C THR A 225 -2.84 -18.81 9.70
N PRO A 226 -2.78 -19.35 8.46
CA PRO A 226 -3.99 -19.54 7.67
C PRO A 226 -4.88 -20.63 8.29
N PRO A 227 -6.21 -20.58 8.09
CA PRO A 227 -7.08 -21.66 8.48
C PRO A 227 -6.72 -22.93 7.69
N LYS A 228 -7.00 -24.10 8.27
CA LYS A 228 -6.84 -25.38 7.54
C LYS A 228 -7.80 -25.42 6.35
N LEU A 229 -7.40 -26.18 5.34
CA LEU A 229 -8.25 -26.35 4.15
C LEU A 229 -9.66 -26.83 4.53
N GLY A 230 -10.67 -26.09 4.08
CA GLY A 230 -12.08 -26.36 4.39
C GLY A 230 -12.60 -25.73 5.69
N GLU A 231 -11.75 -25.07 6.47
CA GLU A 231 -12.19 -24.27 7.61
C GLU A 231 -12.62 -22.87 7.21
N SER A 232 -13.37 -22.21 8.09
CA SER A 232 -13.80 -20.83 7.87
C SER A 232 -12.63 -19.84 7.85
N ALA A 233 -12.65 -18.89 6.92
CA ALA A 233 -11.70 -17.77 6.85
C ALA A 233 -11.60 -16.98 8.19
N SER A 234 -12.65 -17.00 9.01
CA SER A 234 -12.65 -16.34 10.32
C SER A 234 -11.68 -16.95 11.34
N LYS A 235 -11.10 -18.14 11.05
CA LYS A 235 -10.08 -18.79 11.88
C LYS A 235 -8.65 -18.33 11.57
N ILE A 236 -8.46 -17.44 10.61
CA ILE A 236 -7.15 -16.85 10.38
C ILE A 236 -6.64 -16.18 11.66
N TYR A 237 -5.39 -16.42 12.00
CA TYR A 237 -4.74 -15.76 13.12
C TYR A 237 -3.55 -14.94 12.62
N ILE A 238 -3.50 -13.68 13.04
CA ILE A 238 -2.46 -12.74 12.62
C ILE A 238 -1.87 -12.10 13.86
N GLU A 239 -0.58 -12.20 14.01
CA GLU A 239 0.17 -11.58 15.09
C GLU A 239 1.29 -10.70 14.54
N LYS A 240 1.58 -9.61 15.24
CA LYS A 240 2.77 -8.81 14.98
C LYS A 240 3.99 -9.56 15.51
N ILE A 241 5.06 -9.60 14.73
CA ILE A 241 6.36 -10.10 15.18
C ILE A 241 7.06 -9.00 15.95
N ASP A 242 7.47 -9.28 17.21
CA ASP A 242 8.05 -8.28 18.09
C ASP A 242 9.55 -8.01 17.84
N ALA A 243 10.17 -8.71 16.90
CA ALA A 243 11.54 -8.40 16.51
C ALA A 243 11.67 -6.92 16.09
N PRO A 244 12.73 -6.21 16.55
CA PRO A 244 12.91 -4.78 16.30
C PRO A 244 13.40 -4.50 14.87
N ILE A 245 12.69 -5.00 13.86
CA ILE A 245 12.98 -4.86 12.43
C ILE A 245 11.70 -4.61 11.65
N GLY A 246 11.82 -3.90 10.53
CA GLY A 246 10.71 -3.59 9.65
C GLY A 246 11.18 -2.84 8.40
N HIS A 247 10.26 -2.22 7.65
CA HIS A 247 10.52 -1.65 6.32
C HIS A 247 11.11 -2.69 5.34
N ALA A 248 10.71 -3.94 5.50
CA ALA A 248 11.22 -5.03 4.67
C ALA A 248 10.56 -5.02 3.28
N GLN A 249 11.40 -5.15 2.26
CA GLN A 249 10.98 -5.29 0.87
C GLN A 249 11.20 -6.71 0.34
N GLY A 250 12.05 -7.50 1.01
CA GLY A 250 12.28 -8.91 0.71
C GLY A 250 12.31 -9.74 1.99
N LEU A 251 11.70 -10.90 1.95
CA LEU A 251 11.61 -11.86 3.04
C LEU A 251 11.90 -13.26 2.53
N LEU A 252 12.71 -14.00 3.27
CA LEU A 252 13.00 -15.40 2.98
C LEU A 252 13.17 -16.19 4.27
N TRP A 253 12.44 -17.28 4.42
CA TRP A 253 12.72 -18.27 5.45
C TRP A 253 13.71 -19.30 4.92
N ALA A 254 14.88 -19.37 5.51
CA ALA A 254 15.92 -20.33 5.16
C ALA A 254 16.90 -20.51 6.33
N PHE A 255 17.55 -21.66 6.40
CA PHE A 255 18.58 -21.97 7.42
C PHE A 255 18.06 -21.70 8.85
N ASP A 256 16.84 -22.16 9.14
CA ASP A 256 16.13 -21.97 10.41
C ASP A 256 16.08 -20.51 10.89
N SER A 257 15.96 -19.58 9.96
CA SER A 257 16.00 -18.14 10.22
C SER A 257 15.17 -17.37 9.20
N LEU A 258 14.73 -16.19 9.57
CA LEU A 258 14.11 -15.24 8.65
C LEU A 258 15.18 -14.27 8.13
N TYR A 259 15.44 -14.29 6.83
CA TYR A 259 16.25 -13.27 6.17
C TYR A 259 15.37 -12.12 5.75
N VAL A 260 15.83 -10.90 6.01
CA VAL A 260 15.08 -9.66 5.81
C VAL A 260 15.93 -8.67 5.03
N VAL A 261 15.43 -8.23 3.88
CA VAL A 261 16.00 -7.11 3.12
C VAL A 261 15.24 -5.85 3.50
N VAL A 262 15.90 -4.96 4.21
CA VAL A 262 15.34 -3.67 4.65
C VAL A 262 15.67 -2.59 3.62
N ASN A 263 14.70 -1.73 3.34
CA ASN A 263 14.85 -0.58 2.45
C ASN A 263 14.50 0.74 3.17
N GLY A 264 15.42 1.67 3.19
CA GLY A 264 15.24 2.99 3.80
C GLY A 264 15.63 3.06 5.27
N GLY A 265 14.87 3.82 6.07
CA GLY A 265 15.23 4.14 7.47
C GLY A 265 15.15 2.96 8.44
N GLY A 266 14.28 2.01 8.16
CA GLY A 266 14.09 0.83 9.02
C GLY A 266 13.52 1.14 10.42
N ILE A 267 13.56 0.14 11.28
CA ILE A 267 13.15 0.24 12.70
C ILE A 267 14.38 -0.03 13.58
N ALA A 268 14.46 0.60 14.74
CA ALA A 268 15.51 0.41 15.76
C ALA A 268 16.95 0.53 15.22
N GLY A 269 17.17 1.36 14.18
CA GLY A 269 18.50 1.54 13.58
C GLY A 269 18.89 0.49 12.53
N HIS A 270 17.98 -0.42 12.19
CA HIS A 270 18.14 -1.41 11.12
C HIS A 270 17.67 -0.85 9.78
N GLY A 271 18.42 0.14 9.25
CA GLY A 271 18.18 0.73 7.92
C GLY A 271 18.54 -0.21 6.77
N SER A 272 18.63 0.34 5.55
CA SER A 272 18.91 -0.46 4.33
C SER A 272 20.00 -1.50 4.53
N GLY A 273 19.68 -2.77 4.26
CA GLY A 273 20.61 -3.87 4.50
C GLY A 273 19.99 -5.25 4.39
N LEU A 274 20.85 -6.25 4.56
CA LEU A 274 20.46 -7.65 4.75
C LEU A 274 20.64 -8.02 6.22
N TYR A 275 19.59 -8.61 6.79
CA TYR A 275 19.53 -9.02 8.18
C TYR A 275 19.08 -10.47 8.30
N ARG A 276 19.40 -11.11 9.42
CA ARG A 276 18.90 -12.41 9.82
C ARG A 276 18.20 -12.26 11.16
N VAL A 277 16.97 -12.78 11.26
CA VAL A 277 16.18 -12.77 12.48
C VAL A 277 15.99 -14.21 12.92
N ILE A 278 16.30 -14.49 14.17
CA ILE A 278 16.35 -15.82 14.75
C ILE A 278 15.53 -15.90 16.03
N ASP A 279 15.01 -17.08 16.29
CA ASP A 279 14.49 -17.54 17.57
C ASP A 279 15.67 -18.17 18.33
N THR A 280 16.09 -17.54 19.43
CA THR A 280 17.33 -17.97 20.13
C THR A 280 17.09 -19.00 21.22
N ASP A 281 15.88 -19.14 21.74
CA ASP A 281 15.54 -20.05 22.83
C ASP A 281 14.52 -21.16 22.45
N GLY A 282 14.01 -21.12 21.23
CA GLY A 282 13.13 -22.14 20.67
C GLY A 282 11.67 -22.00 21.10
N ASP A 283 11.25 -20.84 21.55
CA ASP A 283 9.87 -20.54 21.96
C ASP A 283 8.93 -20.15 20.82
N ASP A 284 9.45 -20.19 19.57
CA ASP A 284 8.74 -19.80 18.36
C ASP A 284 8.57 -18.28 18.18
N GLN A 285 9.28 -17.47 18.96
CA GLN A 285 9.36 -16.04 18.75
C GLN A 285 10.70 -15.66 18.11
N LEU A 286 10.61 -14.75 17.15
CA LEU A 286 11.82 -14.18 16.52
C LEU A 286 12.31 -13.02 17.40
N ASP A 287 13.33 -13.23 18.19
CA ASP A 287 13.75 -12.34 19.26
C ASP A 287 15.09 -11.62 19.01
N LYS A 288 15.92 -12.13 18.11
CA LYS A 288 17.24 -11.56 17.83
C LYS A 288 17.40 -11.16 16.37
N VAL A 289 17.85 -9.93 16.15
CA VAL A 289 18.20 -9.39 14.83
C VAL A 289 19.72 -9.33 14.68
N GLU A 290 20.25 -10.02 13.67
CA GLU A 290 21.65 -9.98 13.30
C GLU A 290 21.83 -9.16 12.02
N THR A 291 22.70 -8.15 12.05
CA THR A 291 23.08 -7.40 10.86
C THR A 291 24.10 -8.20 10.06
N LEU A 292 23.70 -8.71 8.89
CA LEU A 292 24.63 -9.39 7.97
C LEU A 292 25.40 -8.39 7.11
N LYS A 293 24.72 -7.38 6.57
CA LYS A 293 25.36 -6.31 5.77
C LYS A 293 24.49 -5.06 5.77
N LYS A 294 25.05 -3.92 6.14
CA LYS A 294 24.45 -2.61 5.85
C LYS A 294 24.72 -2.24 4.40
N LEU A 295 23.69 -1.78 3.69
CA LEU A 295 23.79 -1.32 2.31
C LEU A 295 23.66 0.21 2.25
N ARG A 296 24.44 0.82 1.36
CA ARG A 296 24.39 2.27 1.14
C ARG A 296 23.42 2.60 0.03
N GLY A 297 22.27 3.16 0.38
CA GLY A 297 21.19 3.49 -0.54
C GLY A 297 19.83 3.18 0.05
N GLY A 298 18.79 3.34 -0.74
CA GLY A 298 17.40 3.12 -0.31
C GLY A 298 16.40 3.88 -1.16
N GLY A 299 15.14 3.87 -0.71
CA GLY A 299 14.04 4.51 -1.42
C GLY A 299 13.49 3.66 -2.56
N GLU A 300 12.88 4.29 -3.56
CA GLU A 300 12.18 3.60 -4.65
C GLU A 300 13.04 2.57 -5.38
N HIS A 301 14.33 2.85 -5.58
CA HIS A 301 15.28 1.95 -6.23
C HIS A 301 16.28 1.37 -5.21
N GLY A 302 15.82 1.07 -4.02
CA GLY A 302 16.60 0.51 -2.92
C GLY A 302 16.86 -0.99 -3.05
N PRO A 303 17.25 -1.65 -1.94
CA PRO A 303 17.27 -3.11 -1.83
C PRO A 303 15.85 -3.66 -1.86
N HIS A 304 15.63 -4.78 -2.59
CA HIS A 304 14.28 -5.27 -2.84
C HIS A 304 14.02 -6.71 -2.39
N ASP A 305 14.84 -7.68 -2.79
CA ASP A 305 14.47 -9.08 -2.62
C ASP A 305 15.64 -9.97 -2.23
N VAL A 306 15.31 -11.13 -1.67
CA VAL A 306 16.24 -12.21 -1.33
C VAL A 306 15.59 -13.56 -1.57
N ILE A 307 16.29 -14.45 -2.29
CA ILE A 307 15.87 -15.84 -2.52
C ILE A 307 17.04 -16.81 -2.32
N LEU A 308 16.76 -18.11 -2.19
CA LEU A 308 17.79 -19.14 -2.20
C LEU A 308 18.40 -19.34 -3.59
N THR A 309 19.67 -19.68 -3.63
CA THR A 309 20.32 -20.23 -4.84
C THR A 309 19.73 -21.60 -5.19
N PRO A 310 19.82 -22.06 -6.46
CA PRO A 310 19.26 -23.35 -6.89
C PRO A 310 19.75 -24.57 -6.09
N ASP A 311 20.96 -24.52 -5.57
CA ASP A 311 21.55 -25.57 -4.74
C ASP A 311 21.15 -25.46 -3.25
N GLY A 312 20.38 -24.44 -2.88
CA GLY A 312 19.92 -24.20 -1.51
C GLY A 312 21.01 -23.81 -0.51
N LYS A 313 22.24 -23.47 -0.97
CA LYS A 313 23.37 -23.23 -0.06
C LYS A 313 23.67 -21.76 0.18
N ASN A 314 23.25 -20.87 -0.69
CA ASN A 314 23.50 -19.44 -0.64
C ASN A 314 22.21 -18.66 -0.91
N LEU A 315 22.35 -17.33 -0.87
CA LEU A 315 21.29 -16.39 -1.15
C LEU A 315 21.60 -15.63 -2.44
N PHE A 316 20.57 -15.24 -3.19
CA PHE A 316 20.64 -14.13 -4.13
C PHE A 316 19.97 -12.91 -3.51
N VAL A 317 20.64 -11.75 -3.58
CA VAL A 317 20.15 -10.46 -3.10
C VAL A 317 20.15 -9.47 -4.26
N ILE A 318 19.05 -8.71 -4.43
CA ILE A 318 18.86 -7.75 -5.51
C ILE A 318 18.64 -6.34 -4.98
N ALA A 319 19.18 -5.35 -5.68
CA ALA A 319 18.93 -3.94 -5.39
C ALA A 319 18.91 -3.09 -6.66
N GLY A 320 18.12 -2.03 -6.62
CA GLY A 320 18.05 -1.01 -7.67
C GLY A 320 19.23 -0.04 -7.66
N ASN A 321 19.27 0.85 -8.66
CA ASN A 321 20.38 1.74 -8.92
C ASN A 321 20.62 2.85 -7.87
N HIS A 322 19.70 3.04 -6.92
CA HIS A 322 19.90 3.91 -5.76
C HIS A 322 20.66 3.23 -4.63
N THR A 323 21.10 1.99 -4.82
CA THR A 323 21.90 1.23 -3.84
C THR A 323 23.26 0.92 -4.41
N LEU A 324 24.30 1.41 -3.76
CA LEU A 324 25.67 1.18 -4.18
C LEU A 324 26.02 -0.30 -4.07
N VAL A 325 26.81 -0.80 -5.02
CA VAL A 325 27.38 -2.14 -4.93
C VAL A 325 28.15 -2.26 -3.62
N PRO A 326 27.89 -3.31 -2.81
CA PRO A 326 28.61 -3.51 -1.54
C PRO A 326 30.06 -3.91 -1.76
N ASP A 327 30.85 -3.94 -0.68
CA ASP A 327 32.19 -4.54 -0.72
C ASP A 327 32.07 -6.02 -1.10
N LEU A 328 32.76 -6.40 -2.15
CA LEU A 328 32.68 -7.71 -2.77
C LEU A 328 33.88 -8.59 -2.37
N ALA A 329 33.62 -9.88 -2.18
CA ALA A 329 34.68 -10.89 -2.14
C ALA A 329 35.16 -11.20 -3.56
N THR A 330 34.22 -11.35 -4.49
CA THR A 330 34.50 -11.61 -5.90
C THR A 330 33.44 -10.94 -6.80
N ARG A 331 33.74 -10.90 -8.08
CA ARG A 331 32.82 -10.40 -9.09
C ARG A 331 32.95 -11.23 -10.37
N ARG A 332 31.84 -11.45 -11.05
CA ARG A 332 31.80 -12.23 -12.30
C ARG A 332 31.71 -11.35 -13.52
N ASN A 333 31.22 -10.14 -13.41
CA ASN A 333 31.18 -9.18 -14.51
C ASN A 333 32.42 -8.25 -14.51
N PRO A 334 32.68 -7.54 -15.62
CA PRO A 334 33.86 -6.67 -15.76
C PRO A 334 34.01 -5.68 -14.60
N SER A 335 35.25 -5.33 -14.27
CA SER A 335 35.55 -4.38 -13.18
C SER A 335 35.44 -2.91 -13.62
N ALA A 336 35.56 -2.63 -14.91
CA ALA A 336 35.46 -1.30 -15.48
C ALA A 336 34.01 -1.05 -15.90
N PHE A 337 33.32 -0.23 -15.15
CA PHE A 337 32.02 0.31 -15.54
C PHE A 337 32.21 1.72 -16.08
N GLU A 338 33.10 1.83 -17.06
CA GLU A 338 33.28 3.09 -17.75
C GLU A 338 31.98 3.48 -18.43
N GLU A 339 31.73 4.76 -18.42
CA GLU A 339 30.56 5.34 -19.05
C GLU A 339 30.79 5.43 -20.58
N ASP A 340 31.09 4.36 -21.24
CA ASP A 340 31.38 4.07 -22.66
C ASP A 340 30.79 5.04 -23.72
N LEU A 341 30.85 6.34 -23.42
CA LEU A 341 30.47 7.43 -24.32
C LEU A 341 31.64 8.35 -24.60
N LEU A 342 31.83 8.70 -25.86
CA LEU A 342 32.82 9.67 -26.32
C LEU A 342 32.50 11.09 -25.84
N LEU A 343 31.24 11.39 -25.61
CA LEU A 343 30.78 12.71 -25.16
C LEU A 343 30.29 12.64 -23.71
N PRO A 344 30.42 13.74 -22.94
CA PRO A 344 29.87 13.82 -21.60
C PRO A 344 28.36 13.49 -21.59
N ARG A 345 27.92 12.67 -20.63
CA ARG A 345 26.51 12.40 -20.42
C ARG A 345 25.80 13.65 -19.95
N GLN A 346 24.66 13.92 -20.52
CA GLN A 346 23.76 14.94 -19.99
C GLN A 346 23.08 14.41 -18.73
N PRO A 347 22.95 15.22 -17.67
CA PRO A 347 22.21 14.79 -16.48
C PRO A 347 20.74 14.53 -16.83
N ASP A 348 20.11 13.64 -16.07
CA ASP A 348 18.68 13.40 -16.12
C ASP A 348 17.91 14.73 -15.95
N ALA A 349 17.04 15.06 -16.88
CA ALA A 349 16.31 16.33 -16.91
C ALA A 349 15.42 16.53 -15.67
N ARG A 350 14.93 15.44 -15.06
CA ARG A 350 14.12 15.47 -13.84
C ARG A 350 14.92 15.20 -12.58
N GLY A 351 16.17 14.81 -12.69
CA GLY A 351 17.06 14.54 -11.57
C GLY A 351 16.83 13.21 -10.87
N HIS A 352 16.01 12.30 -11.41
CA HIS A 352 15.67 11.03 -10.78
C HIS A 352 16.89 10.14 -10.53
N ALA A 353 17.78 10.00 -11.53
CA ALA A 353 19.03 9.25 -11.41
C ALA A 353 20.26 10.17 -11.41
N ARG A 354 20.12 11.41 -10.95
CA ARG A 354 21.20 12.40 -10.98
C ARG A 354 22.37 11.95 -10.09
N ASN A 355 23.57 11.97 -10.66
CA ASN A 355 24.81 11.54 -10.00
C ASN A 355 24.90 10.02 -9.70
N ILE A 356 23.96 9.21 -10.16
CA ILE A 356 24.09 7.75 -10.08
C ILE A 356 24.84 7.29 -11.34
N ARG A 357 25.89 6.51 -11.14
CA ARG A 357 26.75 5.98 -12.21
C ARG A 357 26.62 4.47 -12.33
N ALA A 358 27.12 3.94 -13.43
CA ALA A 358 27.29 2.51 -13.58
C ALA A 358 28.04 1.91 -12.36
N PRO A 359 27.69 0.69 -11.95
CA PRO A 359 26.90 -0.30 -12.68
C PRO A 359 25.39 -0.17 -12.52
N GLY A 360 24.85 0.77 -11.75
CA GLY A 360 23.43 0.84 -11.44
C GLY A 360 22.97 -0.27 -10.49
N GLY A 361 21.77 -0.83 -10.74
CA GLY A 361 21.23 -1.96 -9.97
C GLY A 361 22.05 -3.24 -10.18
N TRP A 362 21.97 -4.14 -9.20
CA TRP A 362 22.85 -5.31 -9.13
C TRP A 362 22.18 -6.52 -8.47
N ILE A 363 22.73 -7.71 -8.76
CA ILE A 363 22.42 -8.96 -8.09
C ILE A 363 23.71 -9.57 -7.56
N CYS A 364 23.72 -9.91 -6.26
CA CYS A 364 24.83 -10.60 -5.61
C CYS A 364 24.40 -11.98 -5.11
N GLN A 365 25.30 -12.96 -5.22
CA GLN A 365 25.23 -14.18 -4.44
C GLN A 365 25.92 -13.95 -3.11
N VAL A 366 25.30 -14.41 -2.01
CA VAL A 366 25.73 -14.11 -0.64
C VAL A 366 25.71 -15.39 0.18
N THR A 367 26.76 -15.61 1.00
CA THR A 367 26.75 -16.73 1.95
C THR A 367 25.72 -16.50 3.06
N PRO A 368 25.14 -17.56 3.67
CA PRO A 368 24.10 -17.40 4.70
C PRO A 368 24.53 -16.56 5.91
N ASP A 369 25.83 -16.51 6.21
CA ASP A 369 26.40 -15.67 7.27
C ASP A 369 26.66 -14.22 6.84
N GLY A 370 26.36 -13.86 5.60
CA GLY A 370 26.53 -12.52 5.04
C GLY A 370 27.98 -12.06 4.82
N LYS A 371 28.98 -12.96 4.99
CA LYS A 371 30.40 -12.56 4.93
C LYS A 371 30.95 -12.46 3.52
N LYS A 372 30.48 -13.31 2.60
CA LYS A 372 30.98 -13.32 1.20
C LYS A 372 29.90 -12.82 0.27
N TRP A 373 30.20 -11.81 -0.51
CA TRP A 373 29.35 -11.21 -1.52
C TRP A 373 30.04 -11.34 -2.88
N ASP A 374 29.38 -12.00 -3.81
CA ASP A 374 29.87 -12.24 -5.17
C ASP A 374 28.91 -11.57 -6.16
N LEU A 375 29.38 -10.58 -6.91
CA LEU A 375 28.57 -9.86 -7.88
C LEU A 375 28.30 -10.75 -9.11
N ILE A 376 27.03 -11.16 -9.28
CA ILE A 376 26.61 -12.05 -10.36
C ILE A 376 26.32 -11.27 -11.63
N SER A 377 25.57 -10.18 -11.52
CA SER A 377 25.18 -9.34 -12.64
C SER A 377 24.86 -7.92 -12.20
N SER A 378 24.85 -6.99 -13.13
CA SER A 378 24.58 -5.57 -12.88
C SER A 378 23.97 -4.89 -14.12
N GLY A 379 23.86 -3.57 -14.08
CA GLY A 379 23.34 -2.80 -15.21
C GLY A 379 21.83 -2.71 -15.26
N TYR A 380 21.19 -2.81 -14.11
CA TYR A 380 19.75 -2.63 -13.96
C TYR A 380 19.41 -1.20 -13.53
N ARG A 381 18.16 -0.79 -13.78
CA ARG A 381 17.60 0.45 -13.24
C ARG A 381 16.97 0.21 -11.88
N ASN A 382 15.87 -0.50 -11.85
CA ASN A 382 15.13 -0.85 -10.65
C ASN A 382 14.59 -2.28 -10.75
N PRO A 383 15.46 -3.29 -10.70
CA PRO A 383 15.04 -4.67 -10.76
C PRO A 383 14.31 -5.02 -9.47
N TYR A 384 13.16 -5.66 -9.59
CA TYR A 384 12.30 -5.99 -8.46
C TYR A 384 11.83 -7.45 -8.55
N GLY A 385 12.07 -8.20 -7.49
CA GLY A 385 11.75 -9.62 -7.44
C GLY A 385 12.72 -10.51 -8.21
N LEU A 386 12.97 -11.68 -7.65
CA LEU A 386 13.80 -12.75 -8.21
C LEU A 386 12.98 -14.04 -8.29
N ALA A 387 13.17 -14.80 -9.36
CA ALA A 387 12.54 -16.11 -9.50
C ALA A 387 13.48 -17.10 -10.18
N LEU A 388 13.38 -18.35 -9.80
CA LEU A 388 14.05 -19.48 -10.47
C LEU A 388 13.04 -20.25 -11.30
N ASN A 389 13.43 -20.66 -12.51
CA ASN A 389 12.66 -21.65 -13.26
C ASN A 389 12.99 -23.07 -12.78
N ASN A 390 12.28 -24.07 -13.35
CA ASN A 390 12.48 -25.47 -13.00
C ASN A 390 13.87 -26.04 -13.34
N HIS A 391 14.68 -25.31 -14.08
CA HIS A 391 16.06 -25.67 -14.43
C HIS A 391 17.09 -24.94 -13.55
N GLY A 392 16.64 -24.14 -12.58
CA GLY A 392 17.51 -23.36 -11.70
C GLY A 392 18.07 -22.09 -12.33
N GLU A 393 17.52 -21.65 -13.46
CA GLU A 393 17.92 -20.39 -14.09
C GLU A 393 17.22 -19.22 -13.42
N LEU A 394 17.98 -18.14 -13.22
CA LEU A 394 17.52 -16.96 -12.49
C LEU A 394 16.89 -15.92 -13.41
N PHE A 395 15.76 -15.38 -13.00
CA PHE A 395 15.05 -14.31 -13.69
C PHE A 395 14.74 -13.15 -12.76
N THR A 396 14.70 -11.96 -13.33
CA THR A 396 14.19 -10.75 -12.68
C THR A 396 13.47 -9.89 -13.70
N TYR A 397 12.60 -9.00 -13.27
CA TYR A 397 12.12 -7.92 -14.13
C TYR A 397 12.70 -6.58 -13.68
N ASP A 398 12.93 -5.71 -14.64
CA ASP A 398 13.53 -4.38 -14.41
C ASP A 398 12.54 -3.30 -14.84
N ALA A 399 12.45 -2.23 -14.07
CA ALA A 399 11.53 -1.14 -14.32
C ALA A 399 11.82 -0.44 -15.65
N ASP A 400 10.84 0.27 -16.12
CA ASP A 400 10.94 1.11 -17.32
C ASP A 400 11.95 2.26 -17.15
N MET A 401 12.19 2.96 -18.26
CA MET A 401 13.15 4.07 -18.36
C MET A 401 12.42 5.42 -18.53
N GLU A 402 11.25 5.54 -17.97
CA GLU A 402 10.27 6.59 -18.24
C GLU A 402 10.83 8.01 -18.09
N TRP A 403 11.75 8.21 -17.17
CA TRP A 403 12.25 9.53 -16.79
C TRP A 403 13.73 9.74 -17.08
N ASP A 404 14.42 8.79 -17.65
CA ASP A 404 15.83 8.94 -17.98
C ASP A 404 16.02 9.87 -19.20
N TYR A 405 17.06 10.68 -19.13
CA TYR A 405 17.33 11.63 -20.20
C TYR A 405 17.46 10.95 -21.57
N GLY A 406 16.82 11.52 -22.57
CA GLY A 406 16.79 10.94 -23.93
C GLY A 406 15.79 9.80 -24.10
N THR A 407 15.06 9.42 -23.05
CA THR A 407 13.96 8.46 -23.07
C THR A 407 12.68 9.09 -22.48
N PRO A 408 12.17 10.20 -23.07
CA PRO A 408 10.99 10.89 -22.53
C PRO A 408 9.69 10.09 -22.68
N TRP A 409 9.73 9.02 -23.46
CA TRP A 409 8.60 8.13 -23.69
C TRP A 409 8.64 6.94 -22.74
N TYR A 410 7.47 6.41 -22.46
CA TYR A 410 7.34 5.14 -21.76
C TYR A 410 8.13 4.03 -22.48
N ARG A 411 9.01 3.36 -21.75
CA ARG A 411 9.64 2.11 -22.15
C ARG A 411 9.17 1.02 -21.20
N PRO A 412 8.60 -0.08 -21.71
CA PRO A 412 8.01 -1.10 -20.87
C PRO A 412 9.05 -1.78 -19.98
N THR A 413 8.59 -2.24 -18.83
CA THR A 413 9.31 -3.16 -17.95
C THR A 413 9.78 -4.38 -18.74
N ARG A 414 11.01 -4.80 -18.51
CA ARG A 414 11.61 -5.96 -19.16
C ARG A 414 11.81 -7.12 -18.19
N VAL A 415 11.60 -8.33 -18.67
CA VAL A 415 12.02 -9.55 -17.98
C VAL A 415 13.41 -9.93 -18.45
N ASN A 416 14.33 -10.11 -17.50
CA ASN A 416 15.71 -10.47 -17.78
C ASN A 416 15.98 -11.91 -17.33
N HIS A 417 16.52 -12.74 -18.20
CA HIS A 417 17.21 -13.96 -17.85
C HIS A 417 18.60 -13.58 -17.31
N VAL A 418 18.83 -13.83 -16.05
CA VAL A 418 20.05 -13.37 -15.35
C VAL A 418 21.18 -14.35 -15.59
N VAL A 419 22.01 -14.04 -16.56
CA VAL A 419 23.21 -14.83 -16.87
C VAL A 419 24.38 -14.37 -15.99
N SER A 420 25.12 -15.32 -15.44
CA SER A 420 26.29 -15.03 -14.61
C SER A 420 27.32 -14.23 -15.40
N GLY A 421 27.76 -13.11 -14.85
CA GLY A 421 28.71 -12.19 -15.48
C GLY A 421 28.08 -11.15 -16.41
N SER A 422 26.75 -11.16 -16.56
CA SER A 422 26.07 -10.21 -17.45
C SER A 422 25.99 -8.79 -16.89
N GLU A 423 25.92 -7.84 -17.82
CA GLU A 423 25.66 -6.42 -17.58
C GLU A 423 24.52 -5.98 -18.49
N TYR A 424 23.43 -5.41 -17.92
CA TYR A 424 22.19 -5.15 -18.62
C TYR A 424 22.06 -3.72 -19.17
N GLY A 425 23.15 -2.96 -19.12
CA GLY A 425 23.34 -1.73 -19.90
C GLY A 425 22.66 -0.49 -19.33
N TRP A 426 22.15 -0.50 -18.09
CA TRP A 426 21.61 0.74 -17.53
C TRP A 426 22.72 1.80 -17.39
N ARG A 427 22.41 3.02 -17.84
CA ARG A 427 23.26 4.20 -17.72
C ARG A 427 22.40 5.41 -17.42
N THR A 428 22.86 6.32 -16.60
CA THR A 428 22.18 7.60 -16.38
C THR A 428 22.40 8.54 -17.58
N GLY A 429 21.43 9.41 -17.85
CA GLY A 429 21.55 10.44 -18.89
C GLY A 429 21.27 9.94 -20.31
N THR A 430 21.96 10.50 -21.29
CA THR A 430 21.70 10.30 -22.74
C THR A 430 21.98 8.89 -23.28
N GLY A 431 22.12 7.92 -22.47
CA GLY A 431 22.54 6.56 -22.80
C GLY A 431 21.67 5.74 -23.77
N THR A 432 20.95 6.38 -24.66
CA THR A 432 20.09 5.71 -25.67
C THR A 432 20.83 4.79 -26.61
N VAL A 433 22.14 4.97 -26.78
CA VAL A 433 22.94 4.20 -27.77
C VAL A 433 23.36 2.85 -27.23
N SER A 434 23.69 2.75 -25.96
CA SER A 434 24.17 1.49 -25.35
C SER A 434 23.06 0.44 -25.18
N TYR A 435 21.80 0.87 -25.12
CA TYR A 435 20.65 -0.04 -24.96
C TYR A 435 20.32 -0.86 -26.20
N THR A 436 20.58 -0.33 -27.39
CA THR A 436 20.25 -1.00 -28.64
C THR A 436 21.18 -2.16 -28.99
N HIS A 437 22.32 -2.26 -28.32
CA HIS A 437 23.32 -3.29 -28.63
C HIS A 437 23.35 -4.47 -27.65
N LEU A 438 22.74 -4.32 -26.47
CA LEU A 438 22.76 -5.33 -25.40
C LEU A 438 21.42 -6.00 -25.14
N THR A 439 20.34 -5.51 -25.70
CA THR A 439 19.11 -6.28 -25.75
C THR A 439 19.25 -7.35 -26.82
N LEU A 440 19.35 -8.59 -26.40
CA LEU A 440 19.07 -9.72 -27.27
C LEU A 440 17.81 -9.40 -28.08
N PRO A 441 17.73 -9.76 -29.36
CA PRO A 441 16.60 -9.49 -30.23
C PRO A 441 15.37 -10.33 -29.84
N THR A 442 14.97 -10.28 -28.59
CA THR A 442 13.81 -11.02 -28.07
C THR A 442 12.51 -10.26 -28.22
N ASN A 443 12.54 -9.03 -28.74
CA ASN A 443 11.34 -8.22 -28.88
C ASN A 443 11.13 -7.72 -30.31
N ARG A 444 11.16 -8.63 -31.25
CA ARG A 444 10.43 -8.44 -32.49
C ARG A 444 9.45 -9.58 -32.62
N GLU A 445 8.20 -9.22 -32.38
CA GLU A 445 6.98 -9.85 -32.87
C GLU A 445 6.64 -11.24 -32.28
N VAL A 446 5.72 -11.19 -31.35
CA VAL A 446 4.51 -12.00 -31.47
C VAL A 446 3.32 -11.07 -31.39
#